data_3343bc61c3fa94532d1ad0f40ea6b54c
#
_entry.id   3343bc61c3fa94532d1ad0f40ea6b54c
#
_cell.length_a   1.000
_cell.length_b   1.000
_cell.length_c   1.000
_cell.angle_alpha   90.00
_cell.angle_beta   90.00
_cell.angle_gamma   90.00
#
_symmetry.space_group_name_H-M   'P 1'
#
loop_
_entity.id
_entity.type
_entity.pdbx_description
1 polymer ?
#
loop_
_entity_poly.entity_id
_entity_poly.type
_entity_poly.pdbx_seq_one_letter_code
_entity_poly.pdbx_strand_id
1 'polypeptide(L)'
;DRNNVLLIIKTGFPSAFQSCMISLGGMSVQRLVNSYGSSVMAAYVAANRIDSVAIQVILSIGTALSVFTGQNMGQNNFARIHEGLCKTLAMMLAASISIATCVLLFRYPLMKLFLDESSAGDAIQIGATYLSIIGVAYVIAGIMQSYQNVIRGSGDVNTCMVAGFTELAGRIVFAYLLSSLIGSTGIWIATPLSWSCGCVIPVIRYYSGKWKTKKLV
;
A
#
# COMPACT_ATOMS: atom_id res chain seq x y z
N ASP A 1 -30.23 -15.66 0.46
CA ASP A 1 -29.83 -17.05 0.71
C ASP A 1 -28.77 -17.08 1.81
N ARG A 2 -29.01 -17.92 2.84
CA ARG A 2 -28.17 -18.00 4.06
C ARG A 2 -26.70 -18.36 3.71
N ASN A 3 -26.50 -19.16 2.68
CA ASN A 3 -25.18 -19.59 2.23
C ASN A 3 -24.39 -18.40 1.63
N ASN A 4 -25.05 -17.54 0.88
CA ASN A 4 -24.42 -16.34 0.32
C ASN A 4 -24.05 -15.34 1.42
N VAL A 5 -24.87 -15.18 2.45
CA VAL A 5 -24.57 -14.33 3.61
C VAL A 5 -23.34 -14.86 4.36
N LEU A 6 -23.28 -16.17 4.63
CA LEU A 6 -22.13 -16.78 5.28
C LEU A 6 -20.85 -16.64 4.45
N LEU A 7 -20.93 -16.76 3.13
CA LEU A 7 -19.79 -16.54 2.24
C LEU A 7 -19.29 -15.10 2.31
N ILE A 8 -20.21 -14.12 2.27
CA ILE A 8 -19.88 -12.69 2.40
C ILE A 8 -19.19 -12.40 3.74
N ILE A 9 -19.69 -12.95 4.84
CA ILE A 9 -19.08 -12.78 6.16
C ILE A 9 -17.71 -13.44 6.20
N LYS A 10 -17.57 -14.66 5.70
CA LYS A 10 -16.32 -15.43 5.70
C LYS A 10 -15.21 -14.76 4.87
N THR A 11 -15.56 -14.07 3.80
CA THR A 11 -14.61 -13.35 2.95
C THR A 11 -14.43 -11.90 3.39
N GLY A 12 -15.49 -11.27 3.88
CA GLY A 12 -15.48 -9.87 4.31
C GLY A 12 -14.72 -9.65 5.62
N PHE A 13 -14.88 -10.56 6.59
CA PHE A 13 -14.23 -10.43 7.90
C PHE A 13 -12.70 -10.36 7.83
N PRO A 14 -11.99 -11.27 7.11
CA PRO A 14 -10.53 -11.15 6.94
C PRO A 14 -10.11 -9.88 6.22
N SER A 15 -10.90 -9.42 5.24
CA SER A 15 -10.61 -8.16 4.51
C SER A 15 -10.78 -6.94 5.41
N ALA A 16 -11.83 -6.91 6.23
CA ALA A 16 -12.04 -5.85 7.22
C ALA A 16 -10.92 -5.84 8.27
N PHE A 17 -10.55 -7.02 8.77
CA PHE A 17 -9.43 -7.16 9.71
C PHE A 17 -8.12 -6.65 9.12
N GLN A 18 -7.81 -6.97 7.86
CA GLN A 18 -6.64 -6.43 7.15
C GLN A 18 -6.68 -4.89 7.11
N SER A 19 -7.84 -4.29 6.80
CA SER A 19 -7.98 -2.83 6.77
C SER A 19 -7.75 -2.20 8.16
N CYS A 20 -8.26 -2.83 9.22
CA CYS A 20 -7.98 -2.42 10.60
C CYS A 20 -6.48 -2.47 10.93
N MET A 21 -5.76 -3.52 10.50
CA MET A 21 -4.32 -3.64 10.72
C MET A 21 -3.55 -2.51 10.04
N ILE A 22 -3.90 -2.17 8.79
CA ILE A 22 -3.28 -1.05 8.07
C ILE A 22 -3.51 0.27 8.81
N SER A 23 -4.74 0.50 9.30
CA SER A 23 -5.09 1.71 10.06
C SER A 23 -4.32 1.80 11.39
N LEU A 24 -4.18 0.70 12.13
CA LEU A 24 -3.38 0.63 13.36
C LEU A 24 -1.90 0.90 13.09
N GLY A 25 -1.37 0.42 11.95
CA GLY A 25 -0.02 0.74 11.51
C GLY A 25 0.17 2.25 11.29
N GLY A 26 -0.79 2.89 10.64
CA GLY A 26 -0.80 4.34 10.45
C GLY A 26 -0.82 5.12 11.78
N MET A 27 -1.68 4.71 12.72
CA MET A 27 -1.76 5.33 14.06
C MET A 27 -0.45 5.17 14.86
N SER A 28 0.21 4.01 14.77
CA SER A 28 1.48 3.76 15.45
C SER A 28 2.59 4.66 14.90
N VAL A 29 2.65 4.82 13.58
CA VAL A 29 3.58 5.75 12.92
C VAL A 29 3.26 7.19 13.29
N GLN A 30 1.99 7.59 13.31
CA GLN A 30 1.58 8.93 13.71
C GLN A 30 2.03 9.28 15.15
N ARG A 31 1.89 8.33 16.08
CA ARG A 31 2.38 8.53 17.46
C ARG A 31 3.88 8.80 17.49
N LEU A 32 4.65 8.05 16.71
CA LEU A 32 6.09 8.23 16.61
C LEU A 32 6.45 9.57 15.96
N VAL A 33 5.76 9.97 14.89
CA VAL A 33 5.94 11.26 14.24
C VAL A 33 5.69 12.42 15.21
N ASN A 34 4.65 12.31 16.04
CA ASN A 34 4.30 13.35 17.02
C ASN A 34 5.41 13.57 18.07
N SER A 35 6.26 12.57 18.35
CA SER A 35 7.39 12.72 19.28
C SER A 35 8.56 13.53 18.72
N TYR A 36 8.58 13.79 17.40
CA TYR A 36 9.62 14.57 16.72
C TYR A 36 9.33 16.08 16.63
N GLY A 37 8.22 16.53 17.20
CA GLY A 37 7.85 17.93 17.27
C GLY A 37 6.92 18.42 16.16
N SER A 38 6.52 19.69 16.25
CA SER A 38 5.46 20.28 15.43
C SER A 38 5.81 20.36 13.94
N SER A 39 7.06 20.66 13.59
CA SER A 39 7.50 20.79 12.20
C SER A 39 7.45 19.44 11.48
N VAL A 40 7.89 18.35 12.13
CA VAL A 40 7.83 16.99 11.55
C VAL A 40 6.38 16.53 11.43
N MET A 41 5.54 16.84 12.43
CA MET A 41 4.11 16.51 12.40
C MET A 41 3.38 17.25 11.27
N ALA A 42 3.63 18.56 11.12
CA ALA A 42 3.02 19.35 10.03
C ALA A 42 3.46 18.83 8.65
N ALA A 43 4.76 18.56 8.48
CA ALA A 43 5.32 17.96 7.27
C ALA A 43 4.65 16.63 6.92
N TYR A 44 4.52 15.75 7.90
CA TYR A 44 3.91 14.42 7.72
C TYR A 44 2.44 14.52 7.33
N VAL A 45 1.66 15.35 8.00
CA VAL A 45 0.23 15.53 7.70
C VAL A 45 0.04 16.08 6.28
N ALA A 46 0.80 17.10 5.89
CA ALA A 46 0.73 17.67 4.55
C ALA A 46 1.14 16.66 3.46
N ALA A 47 2.27 15.96 3.67
CA ALA A 47 2.78 14.97 2.74
C ALA A 47 1.82 13.76 2.59
N ASN A 48 1.21 13.28 3.68
CA ASN A 48 0.21 12.20 3.62
C ASN A 48 -1.04 12.57 2.81
N ARG A 49 -1.45 13.84 2.76
CA ARG A 49 -2.56 14.27 1.90
C ARG A 49 -2.22 14.07 0.43
N ILE A 50 -1.00 14.41 0.04
CA ILE A 50 -0.49 14.20 -1.32
C ILE A 50 -0.37 12.71 -1.62
N ASP A 51 0.24 11.95 -0.71
CA ASP A 51 0.42 10.50 -0.82
C ASP A 51 -0.91 9.76 -0.96
N SER A 52 -1.94 10.16 -0.20
CA SER A 52 -3.27 9.53 -0.27
C SER A 52 -3.91 9.63 -1.65
N VAL A 53 -3.72 10.72 -2.37
CA VAL A 53 -4.20 10.88 -3.75
C VAL A 53 -3.42 9.95 -4.69
N ALA A 54 -2.11 9.89 -4.55
CA ALA A 54 -1.25 9.03 -5.36
C ALA A 54 -1.59 7.53 -5.15
N ILE A 55 -1.70 7.10 -3.92
CA ILE A 55 -2.03 5.72 -3.56
C ILE A 55 -3.44 5.32 -4.04
N GLN A 56 -4.40 6.25 -4.05
CA GLN A 56 -5.77 5.96 -4.50
C GLN A 56 -5.83 5.49 -5.96
N VAL A 57 -4.95 6.01 -6.82
CA VAL A 57 -4.84 5.54 -8.22
C VAL A 57 -4.40 4.08 -8.25
N ILE A 58 -3.35 3.73 -7.49
CA ILE A 58 -2.82 2.37 -7.38
C ILE A 58 -3.90 1.40 -6.84
N LEU A 59 -4.61 1.81 -5.79
CA LEU A 59 -5.69 1.01 -5.20
C LEU A 59 -6.84 0.77 -6.19
N SER A 60 -7.21 1.76 -6.98
CA SER A 60 -8.29 1.66 -7.97
C SER A 60 -7.96 0.65 -9.07
N ILE A 61 -6.75 0.70 -9.62
CA ILE A 61 -6.27 -0.27 -10.62
C ILE A 61 -6.24 -1.68 -10.00
N GLY A 62 -5.75 -1.80 -8.77
CA GLY A 62 -5.72 -3.08 -8.04
C GLY A 62 -7.11 -3.66 -7.84
N THR A 63 -8.08 -2.85 -7.44
CA THR A 63 -9.47 -3.29 -7.24
C THR A 63 -10.09 -3.81 -8.54
N ALA A 64 -9.85 -3.15 -9.66
CA ALA A 64 -10.29 -3.63 -10.98
C ALA A 64 -9.71 -5.02 -11.29
N LEU A 65 -8.42 -5.24 -11.01
CA LEU A 65 -7.78 -6.55 -11.18
C LEU A 65 -8.41 -7.62 -10.28
N SER A 66 -8.80 -7.28 -9.05
CA SER A 66 -9.45 -8.23 -8.13
C SER A 66 -10.79 -8.70 -8.68
N VAL A 67 -11.61 -7.77 -9.20
CA VAL A 67 -12.90 -8.09 -9.84
C VAL A 67 -12.69 -8.95 -11.09
N PHE A 68 -11.75 -8.56 -11.96
CA PHE A 68 -11.39 -9.32 -13.15
C PHE A 68 -10.94 -10.74 -12.80
N THR A 69 -10.13 -10.89 -11.77
CA THR A 69 -9.67 -12.20 -11.29
C THR A 69 -10.84 -13.05 -10.80
N GLY A 70 -11.75 -12.50 -10.00
CA GLY A 70 -12.92 -13.22 -9.49
C GLY A 70 -13.82 -13.76 -10.62
N GLN A 71 -14.07 -12.95 -11.66
CA GLN A 71 -14.85 -13.37 -12.81
C GLN A 71 -14.19 -14.53 -13.58
N ASN A 72 -12.87 -14.48 -13.79
CA ASN A 72 -12.15 -15.52 -14.50
C ASN A 72 -11.89 -16.78 -13.65
N MET A 73 -11.85 -16.64 -12.32
CA MET A 73 -11.82 -17.77 -11.39
C MET A 73 -13.09 -18.62 -11.52
N GLY A 74 -14.26 -18.00 -11.63
CA GLY A 74 -15.53 -18.72 -11.82
C GLY A 74 -15.58 -19.55 -13.12
N GLN A 75 -14.77 -19.17 -14.11
CA GLN A 75 -14.64 -19.88 -15.40
C GLN A 75 -13.41 -20.79 -15.47
N ASN A 76 -12.63 -20.92 -14.39
CA ASN A 76 -11.34 -21.62 -14.34
C ASN A 76 -10.33 -21.17 -15.41
N ASN A 77 -10.42 -19.91 -15.88
CA ASN A 77 -9.55 -19.37 -16.94
C ASN A 77 -8.29 -18.74 -16.34
N PHE A 78 -7.38 -19.58 -15.83
CA PHE A 78 -6.14 -19.15 -15.19
C PHE A 78 -5.16 -18.46 -16.16
N ALA A 79 -5.19 -18.83 -17.44
CA ALA A 79 -4.36 -18.18 -18.44
C ALA A 79 -4.72 -16.70 -18.61
N ARG A 80 -6.02 -16.40 -18.64
CA ARG A 80 -6.53 -15.04 -18.72
C ARG A 80 -6.23 -14.23 -17.46
N ILE A 81 -6.26 -14.86 -16.27
CA ILE A 81 -5.86 -14.20 -15.02
C ILE A 81 -4.37 -13.82 -15.07
N HIS A 82 -3.52 -14.69 -15.57
CA HIS A 82 -2.09 -14.41 -15.73
C HIS A 82 -1.85 -13.26 -16.72
N GLU A 83 -2.52 -13.27 -17.86
CA GLU A 83 -2.45 -12.19 -18.84
C GLU A 83 -2.92 -10.86 -18.24
N GLY A 84 -4.03 -10.88 -17.48
CA GLY A 84 -4.57 -9.72 -16.77
C GLY A 84 -3.59 -9.17 -15.75
N LEU A 85 -2.92 -10.04 -14.97
CA LEU A 85 -1.87 -9.63 -14.04
C LEU A 85 -0.70 -8.95 -14.77
N CYS A 86 -0.19 -9.55 -15.86
CA CYS A 86 0.93 -8.96 -16.62
C CYS A 86 0.57 -7.58 -17.18
N LYS A 87 -0.63 -7.42 -17.76
CA LYS A 87 -1.12 -6.12 -18.26
C LYS A 87 -1.29 -5.11 -17.12
N THR A 88 -1.83 -5.55 -15.99
CA THR A 88 -1.99 -4.69 -14.80
C THR A 88 -0.64 -4.28 -14.22
N LEU A 89 0.35 -5.17 -14.17
CA LEU A 89 1.71 -4.82 -13.74
C LEU A 89 2.33 -3.75 -14.63
N ALA A 90 2.16 -3.85 -15.96
CA ALA A 90 2.63 -2.82 -16.89
C ALA A 90 1.90 -1.47 -16.65
N MET A 91 0.58 -1.50 -16.47
CA MET A 91 -0.21 -0.30 -16.15
C MET A 91 0.20 0.30 -14.80
N MET A 92 0.39 -0.53 -13.76
CA MET A 92 0.85 -0.10 -12.44
C MET A 92 2.23 0.54 -12.52
N LEU A 93 3.15 -0.06 -13.28
CA LEU A 93 4.49 0.47 -13.48
C LEU A 93 4.44 1.84 -14.16
N ALA A 94 3.69 1.96 -15.26
CA ALA A 94 3.51 3.23 -15.94
C ALA A 94 2.88 4.31 -15.05
N ALA A 95 1.80 3.98 -14.33
CA ALA A 95 1.14 4.88 -13.40
C ALA A 95 2.07 5.29 -12.25
N SER A 96 2.77 4.33 -11.64
CA SER A 96 3.69 4.60 -10.52
C SER A 96 4.85 5.49 -10.96
N ILE A 97 5.45 5.25 -12.13
CA ILE A 97 6.52 6.09 -12.66
C ILE A 97 6.00 7.50 -12.96
N SER A 98 4.82 7.64 -13.57
CA SER A 98 4.22 8.94 -13.86
C SER A 98 3.94 9.73 -12.59
N ILE A 99 3.34 9.09 -11.59
CA ILE A 99 3.06 9.70 -10.27
C ILE A 99 4.37 10.04 -9.57
N ALA A 100 5.34 9.13 -9.53
CA ALA A 100 6.65 9.36 -8.93
C ALA A 100 7.35 10.57 -9.56
N THR A 101 7.37 10.65 -10.89
CA THR A 101 7.97 11.76 -11.62
C THR A 101 7.28 13.08 -11.27
N CYS A 102 5.95 13.10 -11.28
CA CYS A 102 5.18 14.28 -10.90
C CYS A 102 5.48 14.71 -9.45
N VAL A 103 5.43 13.78 -8.51
CA VAL A 103 5.69 14.06 -7.09
C VAL A 103 7.14 14.53 -6.87
N LEU A 104 8.12 13.91 -7.52
CA LEU A 104 9.53 14.29 -7.39
C LEU A 104 9.83 15.67 -7.98
N LEU A 105 9.27 16.00 -9.14
CA LEU A 105 9.47 17.31 -9.78
C LEU A 105 8.77 18.43 -9.01
N PHE A 106 7.58 18.17 -8.50
CA PHE A 106 6.75 19.19 -7.86
C PHE A 106 6.71 19.08 -6.32
N ARG A 107 7.60 18.31 -5.69
CA ARG A 107 7.59 18.08 -4.22
C ARG A 107 7.54 19.35 -3.39
N TYR A 108 8.31 20.40 -3.75
CA TYR A 108 8.30 21.68 -3.05
C TYR A 108 7.02 22.48 -3.30
N PRO A 109 6.60 22.72 -4.55
CA PRO A 109 5.31 23.35 -4.83
C PRO A 109 4.13 22.64 -4.19
N LEU A 110 4.10 21.30 -4.22
CA LEU A 110 3.05 20.51 -3.58
C LEU A 110 3.00 20.70 -2.07
N MET A 111 4.15 20.76 -1.40
CA MET A 111 4.19 21.03 0.04
C MET A 111 3.71 22.46 0.38
N LYS A 112 4.04 23.45 -0.45
CA LYS A 112 3.60 24.84 -0.27
C LYS A 112 2.09 25.04 -0.45
N LEU A 113 1.37 24.10 -1.06
CA LEU A 113 -0.11 24.12 -1.11
C LEU A 113 -0.76 23.88 0.26
N PHE A 114 -0.05 23.24 1.17
CA PHE A 114 -0.57 22.84 2.48
C PHE A 114 0.13 23.52 3.66
N LEU A 115 1.30 24.12 3.43
CA LEU A 115 2.13 24.75 4.45
C LEU A 115 2.51 26.17 4.02
N ASP A 116 2.36 27.13 4.92
CA ASP A 116 2.76 28.51 4.71
C ASP A 116 4.28 28.65 4.84
N GLU A 117 4.93 29.21 3.84
CA GLU A 117 6.38 29.38 3.75
C GLU A 117 6.96 30.25 4.89
N SER A 118 6.18 31.23 5.35
CA SER A 118 6.59 32.18 6.39
C SER A 118 6.72 31.55 7.78
N SER A 119 5.97 30.46 8.04
CA SER A 119 5.88 29.82 9.36
C SER A 119 6.37 28.38 9.42
N ALA A 120 6.65 27.74 8.26
CA ALA A 120 6.87 26.30 8.17
C ALA A 120 8.02 25.88 7.23
N GLY A 121 9.06 26.70 7.04
CA GLY A 121 10.16 26.42 6.11
C GLY A 121 10.84 25.06 6.32
N ASP A 122 11.11 24.70 7.56
CA ASP A 122 11.70 23.39 7.91
C ASP A 122 10.73 22.24 7.58
N ALA A 123 9.43 22.43 7.84
CA ALA A 123 8.42 21.41 7.55
C ALA A 123 8.27 21.15 6.04
N ILE A 124 8.44 22.16 5.19
CA ILE A 124 8.43 21.99 3.73
C ILE A 124 9.60 21.11 3.28
N GLN A 125 10.80 21.33 3.80
CA GLN A 125 11.98 20.53 3.49
C GLN A 125 11.82 19.08 3.94
N ILE A 126 11.34 18.85 5.16
CA ILE A 126 11.07 17.54 5.74
C ILE A 126 10.03 16.79 4.90
N GLY A 127 8.93 17.46 4.53
CA GLY A 127 7.88 16.87 3.71
C GLY A 127 8.33 16.56 2.28
N ALA A 128 9.16 17.43 1.68
CA ALA A 128 9.76 17.18 0.37
C ALA A 128 10.69 15.96 0.39
N THR A 129 11.40 15.74 1.50
CA THR A 129 12.21 14.53 1.71
C THR A 129 11.33 13.28 1.82
N TYR A 130 10.24 13.34 2.59
CA TYR A 130 9.24 12.28 2.65
C TYR A 130 8.72 11.91 1.26
N LEU A 131 8.24 12.90 0.48
CA LEU A 131 7.71 12.70 -0.85
C LEU A 131 8.74 12.09 -1.80
N SER A 132 10.02 12.42 -1.63
CA SER A 132 11.10 11.84 -2.44
C SER A 132 11.29 10.35 -2.16
N ILE A 133 11.22 9.92 -0.90
CA ILE A 133 11.37 8.53 -0.50
C ILE A 133 10.15 7.71 -0.95
N ILE A 134 8.96 8.20 -0.65
CA ILE A 134 7.70 7.49 -0.99
C ILE A 134 7.46 7.48 -2.50
N GLY A 135 7.80 8.56 -3.21
CA GLY A 135 7.63 8.64 -4.66
C GLY A 135 8.32 7.49 -5.39
N VAL A 136 9.57 7.19 -5.05
CA VAL A 136 10.29 6.04 -5.63
C VAL A 136 9.65 4.71 -5.22
N ALA A 137 9.07 4.64 -4.04
CA ALA A 137 8.48 3.42 -3.50
C ALA A 137 7.10 3.07 -4.09
N TYR A 138 6.44 3.97 -4.83
CA TYR A 138 5.14 3.65 -5.47
C TYR A 138 5.22 2.46 -6.43
N VAL A 139 6.38 2.19 -7.03
CA VAL A 139 6.59 0.99 -7.86
C VAL A 139 6.42 -0.28 -7.01
N ILE A 140 7.00 -0.30 -5.81
CA ILE A 140 6.87 -1.43 -4.87
C ILE A 140 5.40 -1.60 -4.47
N ALA A 141 4.71 -0.50 -4.15
CA ALA A 141 3.28 -0.51 -3.83
C ALA A 141 2.44 -1.07 -4.98
N GLY A 142 2.72 -0.67 -6.23
CA GLY A 142 2.02 -1.16 -7.42
C GLY A 142 2.19 -2.67 -7.62
N ILE A 143 3.41 -3.18 -7.46
CA ILE A 143 3.69 -4.63 -7.54
C ILE A 143 2.96 -5.37 -6.43
N MET A 144 3.09 -4.92 -5.18
CA MET A 144 2.41 -5.51 -4.02
C MET A 144 0.89 -5.57 -4.24
N GLN A 145 0.28 -4.46 -4.65
CA GLN A 145 -1.16 -4.37 -4.88
C GLN A 145 -1.63 -5.27 -6.02
N SER A 146 -0.84 -5.41 -7.09
CA SER A 146 -1.19 -6.30 -8.21
C SER A 146 -1.30 -7.76 -7.75
N TYR A 147 -0.28 -8.30 -7.09
CA TYR A 147 -0.32 -9.67 -6.60
C TYR A 147 -1.36 -9.88 -5.51
N GLN A 148 -1.46 -8.93 -4.56
CA GLN A 148 -2.42 -9.01 -3.46
C GLN A 148 -3.88 -9.04 -3.97
N ASN A 149 -4.19 -8.26 -5.01
CA ASN A 149 -5.54 -8.22 -5.58
C ASN A 149 -5.87 -9.46 -6.43
N VAL A 150 -4.91 -10.10 -7.09
CA VAL A 150 -5.13 -11.43 -7.70
C VAL A 150 -5.45 -12.47 -6.63
N ILE A 151 -4.69 -12.52 -5.54
CA ILE A 151 -4.92 -13.45 -4.44
C ILE A 151 -6.29 -13.18 -3.77
N ARG A 152 -6.65 -11.91 -3.58
CA ARG A 152 -7.96 -11.51 -3.05
C ARG A 152 -9.10 -11.92 -3.98
N GLY A 153 -8.97 -11.62 -5.28
CA GLY A 153 -9.96 -11.97 -6.30
C GLY A 153 -10.14 -13.48 -6.49
N SER A 154 -9.12 -14.29 -6.17
CA SER A 154 -9.23 -15.74 -6.16
C SER A 154 -9.96 -16.31 -4.92
N GLY A 155 -10.35 -15.47 -3.97
CA GLY A 155 -11.00 -15.87 -2.71
C GLY A 155 -10.02 -16.31 -1.61
N ASP A 156 -8.70 -16.23 -1.83
CA ASP A 156 -7.70 -16.56 -0.81
C ASP A 156 -7.41 -15.38 0.14
N VAL A 157 -8.47 -14.91 0.79
CA VAL A 157 -8.47 -13.70 1.63
C VAL A 157 -7.58 -13.86 2.86
N ASN A 158 -7.44 -15.10 3.37
CA ASN A 158 -6.58 -15.39 4.52
C ASN A 158 -5.11 -15.06 4.22
N THR A 159 -4.63 -15.34 3.01
CA THR A 159 -3.28 -14.94 2.59
C THR A 159 -3.12 -13.42 2.57
N CYS A 160 -4.15 -12.68 2.12
CA CYS A 160 -4.14 -11.23 2.16
C CYS A 160 -4.11 -10.68 3.60
N MET A 161 -4.82 -11.32 4.52
CA MET A 161 -4.80 -10.97 5.95
C MET A 161 -3.40 -11.15 6.55
N VAL A 162 -2.73 -12.28 6.27
CA VAL A 162 -1.36 -12.53 6.72
C VAL A 162 -0.38 -11.51 6.13
N ALA A 163 -0.52 -11.17 4.84
CA ALA A 163 0.29 -10.14 4.20
C ALA A 163 0.11 -8.77 4.87
N GLY A 164 -1.14 -8.39 5.19
CA GLY A 164 -1.43 -7.15 5.92
C GLY A 164 -0.83 -7.14 7.33
N PHE A 165 -0.88 -8.27 8.04
CA PHE A 165 -0.23 -8.40 9.36
C PHE A 165 1.29 -8.25 9.26
N THR A 166 1.91 -8.85 8.25
CA THR A 166 3.36 -8.72 8.00
C THR A 166 3.74 -7.28 7.66
N GLU A 167 2.92 -6.60 6.85
CA GLU A 167 3.10 -5.18 6.54
C GLU A 167 3.01 -4.32 7.81
N LEU A 168 1.99 -4.54 8.66
CA LEU A 168 1.84 -3.83 9.93
C LEU A 168 3.06 -4.04 10.84
N ALA A 169 3.44 -5.29 11.06
CA ALA A 169 4.59 -5.63 11.92
C ALA A 169 5.87 -5.00 11.37
N GLY A 170 6.12 -5.12 10.07
CA GLY A 170 7.26 -4.48 9.42
C GLY A 170 7.24 -2.96 9.57
N ARG A 171 6.09 -2.33 9.37
CA ARG A 171 5.95 -0.86 9.51
C ARG A 171 6.29 -0.40 10.91
N ILE A 172 5.80 -1.06 11.96
CA ILE A 172 6.10 -0.71 13.34
C ILE A 172 7.58 -0.95 13.64
N VAL A 173 8.08 -2.16 13.37
CA VAL A 173 9.46 -2.53 13.68
C VAL A 173 10.46 -1.60 12.99
N PHE A 174 10.32 -1.41 11.66
CA PHE A 174 11.23 -0.55 10.92
C PHE A 174 11.09 0.92 11.30
N ALA A 175 9.88 1.43 11.60
CA ALA A 175 9.71 2.81 12.01
C ALA A 175 10.44 3.09 13.33
N TYR A 176 10.28 2.24 14.34
CA TYR A 176 10.97 2.43 15.63
C TYR A 176 12.47 2.19 15.53
N LEU A 177 12.91 1.14 14.83
CA LEU A 177 14.32 0.82 14.66
C LEU A 177 15.06 1.91 13.89
N LEU A 178 14.56 2.28 12.70
CA LEU A 178 15.23 3.25 11.84
C LEU A 178 15.13 4.67 12.41
N SER A 179 14.04 5.01 13.09
CA SER A 179 13.94 6.33 13.71
C SER A 179 14.95 6.52 14.86
N SER A 180 15.30 5.46 15.57
CA SER A 180 16.37 5.53 16.60
C SER A 180 17.76 5.69 16.01
N LEU A 181 17.99 5.29 14.75
CA LEU A 181 19.29 5.35 14.07
C LEU A 181 19.48 6.64 13.24
N ILE A 182 18.46 7.06 12.51
CA ILE A 182 18.54 8.14 11.51
C ILE A 182 17.43 9.20 11.67
N GLY A 183 16.80 9.26 12.85
CA GLY A 183 15.77 10.26 13.15
C GLY A 183 14.48 10.09 12.33
N SER A 184 13.77 11.21 12.09
CA SER A 184 12.48 11.20 11.39
C SER A 184 12.54 10.60 9.98
N THR A 185 13.66 10.68 9.28
CA THR A 185 13.86 10.07 7.96
C THR A 185 13.73 8.54 8.01
N GLY A 186 14.08 7.93 9.14
CA GLY A 186 13.91 6.49 9.37
C GLY A 186 12.43 6.07 9.33
N ILE A 187 11.54 6.93 9.79
CA ILE A 187 10.09 6.70 9.74
C ILE A 187 9.62 6.64 8.26
N TRP A 188 10.16 7.53 7.43
CA TRP A 188 9.81 7.59 6.01
C TRP A 188 10.25 6.34 5.25
N ILE A 189 11.44 5.83 5.52
CA ILE A 189 12.00 4.61 4.92
C ILE A 189 11.27 3.35 5.39
N ALA A 190 10.70 3.35 6.59
CA ALA A 190 9.95 2.22 7.14
C ALA A 190 8.75 1.81 6.27
N THR A 191 8.09 2.76 5.61
CA THR A 191 6.93 2.50 4.74
C THR A 191 7.30 1.66 3.51
N PRO A 192 8.27 2.05 2.67
CA PRO A 192 8.75 1.21 1.56
C PRO A 192 9.20 -0.18 1.98
N LEU A 193 9.91 -0.29 3.10
CA LEU A 193 10.35 -1.58 3.62
C LEU A 193 9.18 -2.46 4.05
N SER A 194 8.16 -1.88 4.70
CA SER A 194 6.95 -2.62 5.08
C SER A 194 6.18 -3.12 3.87
N TRP A 195 6.07 -2.32 2.80
CA TRP A 195 5.48 -2.75 1.53
C TRP A 195 6.26 -3.88 0.88
N SER A 196 7.60 -3.84 0.94
CA SER A 196 8.45 -4.93 0.45
C SER A 196 8.18 -6.24 1.20
N CYS A 197 8.08 -6.18 2.53
CA CYS A 197 7.74 -7.35 3.35
C CYS A 197 6.32 -7.86 3.04
N GLY A 198 5.34 -6.97 2.93
CA GLY A 198 3.96 -7.31 2.59
C GLY A 198 3.82 -7.90 1.18
N CYS A 199 4.71 -7.54 0.26
CA CYS A 199 4.72 -8.03 -1.11
C CYS A 199 5.16 -9.51 -1.22
N VAL A 200 6.08 -9.96 -0.37
CA VAL A 200 6.68 -11.31 -0.43
C VAL A 200 5.62 -12.41 -0.35
N ILE A 201 4.66 -12.27 0.57
CA ILE A 201 3.64 -13.31 0.83
C ILE A 201 2.72 -13.53 -0.39
N PRO A 202 2.05 -12.51 -0.96
CA PRO A 202 1.18 -12.70 -2.10
C PRO A 202 1.95 -13.13 -3.36
N VAL A 203 3.21 -12.70 -3.54
CA VAL A 203 4.07 -13.14 -4.65
C VAL A 203 4.37 -14.63 -4.53
N ILE A 204 4.86 -15.10 -3.38
CA ILE A 204 5.12 -16.54 -3.13
C ILE A 204 3.82 -17.33 -3.33
N ARG A 205 2.70 -16.85 -2.80
CA ARG A 205 1.41 -17.51 -2.93
C ARG A 205 0.96 -17.63 -4.38
N TYR A 206 1.19 -16.60 -5.18
CA TYR A 206 0.87 -16.60 -6.60
C TYR A 206 1.67 -17.67 -7.35
N TYR A 207 2.99 -17.68 -7.22
CA TYR A 207 3.87 -18.63 -7.90
C TYR A 207 3.73 -20.07 -7.38
N SER A 208 3.32 -20.28 -6.13
CA SER A 208 3.00 -21.62 -5.62
C SER A 208 1.80 -22.29 -6.29
N GLY A 209 0.98 -21.53 -7.01
CA GLY A 209 -0.24 -22.02 -7.67
C GLY A 209 -1.38 -22.40 -6.71
N LYS A 210 -1.16 -22.38 -5.40
CA LYS A 210 -2.15 -22.81 -4.39
C LYS A 210 -3.42 -21.97 -4.34
N TRP A 211 -3.40 -20.76 -4.88
CA TRP A 211 -4.57 -19.88 -5.00
C TRP A 211 -5.58 -20.42 -6.04
N LYS A 212 -5.13 -21.21 -7.04
CA LYS A 212 -5.96 -21.78 -8.10
C LYS A 212 -6.94 -22.85 -7.58
N THR A 213 -6.63 -23.48 -6.45
CA THR A 213 -7.45 -24.54 -5.85
C THR A 213 -8.51 -24.01 -4.90
N LYS A 214 -8.58 -22.71 -4.66
CA LYS A 214 -9.61 -22.09 -3.84
C LYS A 214 -10.93 -22.06 -4.61
N LYS A 215 -11.92 -22.77 -4.09
CA LYS A 215 -13.29 -22.69 -4.59
C LYS A 215 -13.97 -21.48 -3.95
N LEU A 216 -14.57 -20.64 -4.77
CA LEU A 216 -15.37 -19.49 -4.35
C LEU A 216 -16.78 -19.89 -3.85
N VAL A 217 -16.99 -21.21 -3.66
CA VAL A 217 -18.29 -21.76 -3.20
C VAL A 217 -18.11 -22.43 -1.86
#